data_e87f81080d27c7595bc7b61c2894b5ce
#
_entry.id   e87f81080d27c7595bc7b61c2894b5ce
#
_cell.length_a   1.000
_cell.length_b   1.000
_cell.length_c   1.000
_cell.angle_alpha   90.00
_cell.angle_beta   90.00
_cell.angle_gamma   90.00
#
_symmetry.space_group_name_H-M   'P 1'
#
loop_
_entity.id
_entity.type
_entity.pdbx_description
1 polymer ?
#
loop_
_entity_poly.entity_id
_entity_poly.type
_entity_poly.pdbx_seq_one_letter_code
_entity_poly.pdbx_strand_id
1 'polypeptide(L)'
;MRKGGVEPVDEAPPTSALGRRAAAIAAVVLALVGAGYAAYRFQTISLEETPPLRPLGAAELAAYLERDQIRPGPYATMFALPASVEGWPHEPVALAKQLHGESSRWSLERALPREVLSADETLALMEAREERVELYPLELATAMAALLRGQGIDAMVAEVLTFGADQAPTDPSGMLGYFVTAVVEPGSSEVSAYYDPWGGRVEVSPSAVRLLRDTEAIGAALGIEATRQFARSGDGAKALPMVETALTLDAVSPSLRVVHATVLVDSGGVPQAIQELEAAIQLRDDAARQLSMAQLILAQAGMLAANGEPAAAEAALAKANQVVAAVIEQSPRYGRAHLTLATIHLGLADLERARIELETAAELSPDSPMLWAVWAQYHLAIDEPDAAALKMNRALTLDPENWQLRVQAAGVFRGVGDAEAARHNAEEALRLVAPDRRSKLKSFLDQMAGSVQPAQPDPNPAPVGEGGASDSALMLGDPSNLRLSSPDQKLQLDLDE
;
A
#
# COMPACT_ATOMS: atom_id res chain seq x y z
N MET A 1 48.25 5.70 -59.35
CA MET A 1 49.06 5.75 -58.10
C MET A 1 48.68 7.02 -57.37
N ARG A 2 47.91 6.90 -56.31
CA ARG A 2 47.83 7.84 -55.17
C ARG A 2 47.11 7.10 -54.04
N LYS A 3 47.89 6.87 -52.99
CA LYS A 3 47.44 6.25 -51.73
C LYS A 3 46.54 7.27 -50.99
N GLY A 4 45.33 6.89 -50.65
CA GLY A 4 44.49 7.60 -49.70
C GLY A 4 44.84 7.16 -48.29
N GLY A 5 45.28 8.10 -47.48
CA GLY A 5 45.51 7.90 -46.04
C GLY A 5 44.16 7.90 -45.30
N VAL A 6 43.98 6.93 -44.41
CA VAL A 6 42.93 6.90 -43.41
C VAL A 6 43.40 7.74 -42.24
N GLU A 7 42.69 8.79 -41.88
CA GLU A 7 42.91 9.55 -40.67
C GLU A 7 42.50 8.69 -39.43
N PRO A 8 43.26 8.74 -38.35
CA PRO A 8 42.87 8.06 -37.13
C PRO A 8 41.77 8.76 -36.41
N VAL A 9 40.76 7.97 -35.98
CA VAL A 9 39.67 8.39 -35.10
C VAL A 9 40.24 8.86 -33.76
N ASP A 10 39.90 10.07 -33.31
CA ASP A 10 40.27 10.62 -32.02
C ASP A 10 39.76 9.71 -30.90
N GLU A 11 40.70 9.07 -30.19
CA GLU A 11 40.43 8.38 -28.92
C GLU A 11 40.11 9.44 -27.84
N ALA A 12 38.96 9.29 -27.18
CA ALA A 12 38.59 10.09 -26.02
C ALA A 12 39.71 10.02 -24.93
N PRO A 13 40.02 11.12 -24.24
CA PRO A 13 41.10 11.14 -23.27
C PRO A 13 40.86 10.15 -22.13
N PRO A 14 41.86 9.41 -21.69
CA PRO A 14 41.73 8.43 -20.61
C PRO A 14 41.34 9.17 -19.32
N THR A 15 40.19 8.83 -18.73
CA THR A 15 39.79 9.28 -17.42
C THR A 15 40.91 9.05 -16.42
N SER A 16 41.41 10.12 -15.80
CA SER A 16 42.62 10.07 -14.95
C SER A 16 42.48 9.00 -13.86
N ALA A 17 43.56 8.31 -13.57
CA ALA A 17 43.65 7.28 -12.50
C ALA A 17 43.18 7.85 -11.12
N LEU A 18 43.28 9.17 -10.94
CA LEU A 18 42.80 9.90 -9.75
C LEU A 18 41.27 9.90 -9.67
N GLY A 19 40.56 10.13 -10.79
CA GLY A 19 39.09 10.13 -10.84
C GLY A 19 38.49 8.76 -10.54
N ARG A 20 39.13 7.68 -11.06
CA ARG A 20 38.67 6.30 -10.77
C ARG A 20 38.90 5.90 -9.30
N ARG A 21 40.00 6.36 -8.68
CA ARG A 21 40.27 6.11 -7.25
C ARG A 21 39.32 6.92 -6.37
N ALA A 22 39.00 8.15 -6.71
CA ALA A 22 38.04 8.98 -5.98
C ALA A 22 36.62 8.39 -6.06
N ALA A 23 36.19 7.92 -7.24
CA ALA A 23 34.90 7.25 -7.40
C ALA A 23 34.82 5.92 -6.63
N ALA A 24 35.89 5.14 -6.62
CA ALA A 24 35.94 3.88 -5.86
C ALA A 24 35.91 4.14 -4.34
N ILE A 25 36.62 5.18 -3.85
CA ILE A 25 36.59 5.56 -2.43
C ILE A 25 35.20 6.08 -2.06
N ALA A 26 34.55 6.91 -2.90
CA ALA A 26 33.20 7.39 -2.65
C ALA A 26 32.18 6.23 -2.61
N ALA A 27 32.28 5.25 -3.51
CA ALA A 27 31.44 4.07 -3.48
C ALA A 27 31.63 3.20 -2.23
N VAL A 28 32.87 3.02 -1.78
CA VAL A 28 33.18 2.29 -0.53
C VAL A 28 32.69 3.06 0.69
N VAL A 29 32.82 4.37 0.73
CA VAL A 29 32.30 5.21 1.84
C VAL A 29 30.78 5.17 1.87
N LEU A 30 30.11 5.27 0.73
CA LEU A 30 28.66 5.14 0.64
C LEU A 30 28.18 3.75 1.06
N ALA A 31 28.87 2.70 0.66
CA ALA A 31 28.56 1.33 1.08
C ALA A 31 28.78 1.11 2.58
N LEU A 32 29.86 1.69 3.15
CA LEU A 32 30.12 1.60 4.60
C LEU A 32 29.17 2.44 5.41
N VAL A 33 28.76 3.63 4.94
CA VAL A 33 27.75 4.47 5.58
C VAL A 33 26.38 3.81 5.49
N GLY A 34 26.02 3.23 4.34
CA GLY A 34 24.78 2.47 4.18
C GLY A 34 24.73 1.22 5.05
N ALA A 35 25.82 0.43 5.07
CA ALA A 35 25.92 -0.75 5.94
C ALA A 35 25.96 -0.38 7.42
N GLY A 36 26.65 0.71 7.79
CA GLY A 36 26.69 1.22 9.15
C GLY A 36 25.34 1.75 9.62
N TYR A 37 24.61 2.45 8.76
CA TYR A 37 23.25 2.93 9.04
C TYR A 37 22.24 1.78 9.15
N ALA A 38 22.31 0.80 8.23
CA ALA A 38 21.50 -0.40 8.31
C ALA A 38 21.78 -1.21 9.58
N ALA A 39 23.07 -1.44 9.90
CA ALA A 39 23.47 -2.13 11.14
C ALA A 39 23.04 -1.36 12.40
N TYR A 40 23.15 -0.03 12.39
CA TYR A 40 22.68 0.83 13.49
C TYR A 40 21.16 0.76 13.66
N ARG A 41 20.40 0.83 12.57
CA ARG A 41 18.93 0.70 12.61
C ARG A 41 18.48 -0.70 13.00
N PHE A 42 19.12 -1.76 12.50
CA PHE A 42 18.81 -3.13 12.91
C PHE A 42 19.14 -3.42 14.39
N GLN A 43 20.10 -2.72 15.00
CA GLN A 43 20.42 -2.87 16.42
C GLN A 43 19.52 -2.04 17.34
N THR A 44 18.83 -0.99 16.84
CA THR A 44 18.03 -0.08 17.67
C THR A 44 16.53 -0.36 17.66
N ILE A 45 16.07 -1.33 16.85
CA ILE A 45 14.64 -1.64 16.71
C ILE A 45 14.39 -3.07 17.19
N SER A 46 14.51 -3.31 18.48
CA SER A 46 14.01 -4.54 19.12
C SER A 46 13.79 -4.27 20.59
N LEU A 47 12.83 -4.95 21.17
CA LEU A 47 12.63 -4.99 22.61
C LEU A 47 13.93 -5.51 23.28
N GLU A 48 14.34 -4.92 24.40
CA GLU A 48 15.50 -5.40 25.17
C GLU A 48 15.35 -6.87 25.57
N GLU A 49 14.10 -7.28 25.81
CA GLU A 49 13.74 -8.66 26.07
C GLU A 49 12.44 -8.99 25.34
N THR A 50 12.48 -10.01 24.48
CA THR A 50 11.30 -10.44 23.75
C THR A 50 10.26 -11.03 24.71
N PRO A 51 9.01 -10.51 24.73
CA PRO A 51 7.95 -11.08 25.57
C PRO A 51 7.69 -12.55 25.23
N PRO A 52 7.20 -13.34 26.17
CA PRO A 52 6.88 -14.75 25.91
C PRO A 52 5.73 -14.87 24.89
N LEU A 53 5.73 -15.95 24.11
CA LEU A 53 4.68 -16.28 23.16
C LEU A 53 3.51 -16.96 23.89
N ARG A 54 2.75 -16.18 24.65
CA ARG A 54 1.53 -16.54 25.37
C ARG A 54 0.71 -15.29 25.65
N PRO A 55 -0.57 -15.42 26.00
CA PRO A 55 -1.35 -14.28 26.47
C PRO A 55 -0.70 -13.60 27.69
N LEU A 56 -0.66 -12.27 27.68
CA LEU A 56 -0.15 -11.46 28.79
C LEU A 56 -1.30 -10.88 29.60
N GLY A 57 -1.09 -10.76 30.92
CA GLY A 57 -1.96 -9.93 31.75
C GLY A 57 -1.70 -8.43 31.50
N ALA A 58 -2.71 -7.57 31.71
CA ALA A 58 -2.59 -6.13 31.46
C ALA A 58 -1.39 -5.48 32.17
N ALA A 59 -1.13 -5.86 33.44
CA ALA A 59 0.01 -5.35 34.19
C ALA A 59 1.36 -5.85 33.65
N GLU A 60 1.42 -7.07 33.17
CA GLU A 60 2.62 -7.64 32.54
C GLU A 60 2.93 -6.97 31.21
N LEU A 61 1.91 -6.79 30.35
CA LEU A 61 2.04 -6.05 29.09
C LEU A 61 2.51 -4.62 29.33
N ALA A 62 1.91 -3.91 30.30
CA ALA A 62 2.31 -2.57 30.67
C ALA A 62 3.79 -2.52 31.11
N ALA A 63 4.26 -3.51 31.89
CA ALA A 63 5.65 -3.57 32.33
C ALA A 63 6.65 -3.73 31.15
N TYR A 64 6.30 -4.51 30.12
CA TYR A 64 7.12 -4.60 28.92
C TYR A 64 7.20 -3.25 28.18
N LEU A 65 6.07 -2.57 28.02
CA LEU A 65 6.01 -1.28 27.32
C LEU A 65 6.77 -0.18 28.09
N GLU A 66 6.64 -0.15 29.42
CA GLU A 66 7.34 0.82 30.27
C GLU A 66 8.84 0.60 30.30
N ARG A 67 9.30 -0.65 30.42
CA ARG A 67 10.72 -1.00 30.42
C ARG A 67 11.43 -0.47 29.19
N ASP A 68 10.84 -0.69 28.01
CA ASP A 68 11.42 -0.31 26.73
C ASP A 68 11.01 1.12 26.31
N GLN A 69 10.36 1.86 27.21
CA GLN A 69 9.89 3.24 27.01
C GLN A 69 8.99 3.41 25.78
N ILE A 70 8.28 2.36 25.40
CA ILE A 70 7.39 2.36 24.24
C ILE A 70 6.04 2.98 24.64
N ARG A 71 5.62 3.95 23.84
CA ARG A 71 4.34 4.66 24.04
C ARG A 71 3.42 4.45 22.84
N PRO A 72 2.70 3.32 22.77
CA PRO A 72 1.85 3.01 21.61
C PRO A 72 0.52 3.79 21.64
N GLY A 73 0.40 4.82 22.48
CA GLY A 73 -0.81 5.62 22.61
C GLY A 73 -1.99 4.79 23.12
N PRO A 74 -3.19 4.88 22.49
CA PRO A 74 -4.38 4.15 22.93
C PRO A 74 -4.22 2.63 22.85
N TYR A 75 -3.30 2.13 22.03
CA TYR A 75 -3.12 0.69 21.82
C TYR A 75 -2.41 -0.03 22.98
N ALA A 76 -1.92 0.70 24.00
CA ALA A 76 -1.42 0.08 25.25
C ALA A 76 -2.47 -0.80 25.93
N THR A 77 -3.74 -0.51 25.73
CA THR A 77 -4.89 -1.23 26.30
C THR A 77 -5.64 -2.05 25.26
N MET A 78 -4.99 -2.48 24.17
CA MET A 78 -5.63 -3.12 23.03
C MET A 78 -6.49 -4.35 23.40
N PHE A 79 -6.12 -5.07 24.44
CA PHE A 79 -6.85 -6.24 24.95
C PHE A 79 -7.74 -5.92 26.16
N ALA A 80 -8.01 -4.65 26.45
CA ALA A 80 -8.90 -4.29 27.54
C ALA A 80 -10.31 -4.84 27.30
N LEU A 81 -10.96 -5.28 28.37
CA LEU A 81 -12.35 -5.74 28.32
C LEU A 81 -13.28 -4.62 28.79
N PRO A 82 -14.50 -4.52 28.25
CA PRO A 82 -15.53 -3.66 28.80
C PRO A 82 -15.87 -4.09 30.23
N ALA A 83 -16.46 -3.18 30.99
CA ALA A 83 -16.80 -3.42 32.40
C ALA A 83 -17.79 -4.59 32.58
N SER A 84 -18.54 -4.95 31.54
CA SER A 84 -19.44 -6.12 31.53
C SER A 84 -19.22 -6.90 30.24
N VAL A 85 -19.03 -8.21 30.39
CA VAL A 85 -18.99 -9.19 29.30
C VAL A 85 -20.25 -10.09 29.34
N GLU A 86 -21.25 -9.73 30.16
CA GLU A 86 -22.53 -10.44 30.22
C GLU A 86 -23.25 -10.39 28.88
N GLY A 87 -23.70 -11.55 28.41
CA GLY A 87 -24.40 -11.66 27.11
C GLY A 87 -23.55 -12.21 25.98
N TRP A 88 -22.21 -12.23 26.11
CA TRP A 88 -21.35 -12.85 25.11
C TRP A 88 -21.22 -14.37 25.35
N PRO A 89 -21.31 -15.20 24.30
CA PRO A 89 -21.16 -16.66 24.44
C PRO A 89 -19.81 -17.08 25.02
N HIS A 90 -19.83 -18.11 25.88
CA HIS A 90 -18.60 -18.71 26.43
C HIS A 90 -17.97 -19.73 25.46
N GLU A 91 -18.76 -20.28 24.54
CA GLU A 91 -18.30 -21.27 23.60
C GLU A 91 -17.71 -20.54 22.37
N PRO A 92 -16.44 -20.83 22.00
CA PRO A 92 -15.72 -20.06 20.95
C PRO A 92 -16.42 -20.03 19.60
N VAL A 93 -17.06 -21.12 19.18
CA VAL A 93 -17.83 -21.21 17.92
C VAL A 93 -19.04 -20.28 17.96
N ALA A 94 -19.78 -20.25 19.07
CA ALA A 94 -20.95 -19.39 19.22
C ALA A 94 -20.52 -17.91 19.27
N LEU A 95 -19.41 -17.61 19.96
CA LEU A 95 -18.83 -16.28 20.02
C LEU A 95 -18.40 -15.77 18.64
N ALA A 96 -17.69 -16.59 17.86
CA ALA A 96 -17.28 -16.23 16.50
C ALA A 96 -18.48 -15.93 15.59
N LYS A 97 -19.56 -16.70 15.71
CA LYS A 97 -20.81 -16.49 14.97
C LYS A 97 -21.50 -15.20 15.33
N GLN A 98 -21.56 -14.87 16.62
CA GLN A 98 -22.18 -13.63 17.08
C GLN A 98 -21.37 -12.42 16.59
N LEU A 99 -20.06 -12.41 16.80
CA LEU A 99 -19.18 -11.34 16.31
C LEU A 99 -19.31 -11.12 14.80
N HIS A 100 -19.39 -12.21 14.02
CA HIS A 100 -19.63 -12.11 12.58
C HIS A 100 -21.01 -11.52 12.27
N GLY A 101 -22.04 -11.93 13.03
CA GLY A 101 -23.42 -11.43 12.85
C GLY A 101 -23.54 -9.91 13.05
N GLU A 102 -22.75 -9.35 13.93
CA GLU A 102 -22.77 -7.93 14.31
C GLU A 102 -21.77 -7.07 13.51
N SER A 103 -20.87 -7.71 12.75
CA SER A 103 -19.92 -7.00 11.89
C SER A 103 -20.32 -7.07 10.41
N SER A 104 -19.92 -6.06 9.64
CA SER A 104 -19.97 -6.07 8.18
C SER A 104 -18.57 -6.20 7.61
N ARG A 105 -18.47 -6.90 6.48
CA ARG A 105 -17.20 -6.98 5.75
C ARG A 105 -16.87 -5.63 5.17
N TRP A 106 -15.62 -5.29 5.30
CA TRP A 106 -15.02 -4.10 4.78
C TRP A 106 -14.07 -4.45 3.63
N SER A 107 -13.98 -3.61 2.60
CA SER A 107 -12.91 -3.74 1.63
C SER A 107 -11.60 -3.29 2.27
N LEU A 108 -10.63 -4.19 2.41
CA LEU A 108 -9.31 -3.86 2.98
C LEU A 108 -8.52 -2.86 2.14
N GLU A 109 -8.99 -2.56 0.92
CA GLU A 109 -8.41 -1.54 0.05
C GLU A 109 -8.81 -0.11 0.44
N ARG A 110 -9.78 0.06 1.33
CA ARG A 110 -10.24 1.36 1.82
C ARG A 110 -9.77 1.60 3.25
N ALA A 111 -9.27 2.80 3.53
CA ALA A 111 -9.03 3.23 4.89
C ALA A 111 -10.35 3.59 5.60
N LEU A 112 -10.61 3.01 6.76
CA LEU A 112 -11.78 3.38 7.55
C LEU A 112 -11.74 4.86 7.95
N PRO A 113 -12.89 5.54 8.05
CA PRO A 113 -12.95 6.95 8.45
C PRO A 113 -12.60 7.18 9.93
N ARG A 114 -12.46 6.14 10.71
CA ARG A 114 -12.12 6.16 12.15
C ARG A 114 -10.79 5.49 12.42
N GLU A 115 -10.24 5.72 13.60
CA GLU A 115 -9.04 5.04 14.10
C GLU A 115 -9.29 3.54 14.34
N VAL A 116 -8.21 2.77 14.40
CA VAL A 116 -8.24 1.37 14.82
C VAL A 116 -8.66 1.30 16.29
N LEU A 117 -9.58 0.42 16.62
CA LEU A 117 -10.17 0.31 17.95
C LEU A 117 -9.49 -0.78 18.79
N SER A 118 -9.42 -0.58 20.10
CA SER A 118 -9.15 -1.61 21.10
C SER A 118 -10.33 -2.60 21.23
N ALA A 119 -10.14 -3.68 21.97
CA ALA A 119 -11.19 -4.69 22.14
C ALA A 119 -12.45 -4.13 22.81
N ASP A 120 -12.31 -3.35 23.88
CA ASP A 120 -13.42 -2.72 24.58
C ASP A 120 -14.16 -1.68 23.73
N GLU A 121 -13.43 -0.87 22.97
CA GLU A 121 -14.01 0.10 22.01
C GLU A 121 -14.75 -0.60 20.87
N THR A 122 -14.19 -1.70 20.34
CA THR A 122 -14.82 -2.52 19.30
C THR A 122 -16.15 -3.08 19.79
N LEU A 123 -16.16 -3.69 20.99
CA LEU A 123 -17.36 -4.28 21.59
C LEU A 123 -18.40 -3.20 21.92
N ALA A 124 -17.97 -2.08 22.50
CA ALA A 124 -18.86 -0.95 22.80
C ALA A 124 -19.48 -0.36 21.51
N LEU A 125 -18.73 -0.31 20.42
CA LEU A 125 -19.24 0.16 19.13
C LEU A 125 -20.30 -0.81 18.56
N MET A 126 -20.08 -2.13 18.68
CA MET A 126 -21.04 -3.15 18.26
C MET A 126 -22.34 -3.09 19.06
N GLU A 127 -22.25 -2.93 20.39
CA GLU A 127 -23.41 -2.83 21.29
C GLU A 127 -24.21 -1.52 21.08
N ALA A 128 -23.54 -0.44 20.68
CA ALA A 128 -24.17 0.87 20.52
C ALA A 128 -24.94 1.06 19.21
N ARG A 129 -24.83 0.14 18.25
CA ARG A 129 -25.40 0.27 16.90
C ARG A 129 -26.47 -0.79 16.62
N GLU A 130 -27.56 -0.33 15.98
CA GLU A 130 -28.60 -1.22 15.42
C GLU A 130 -28.17 -1.90 14.12
N GLU A 131 -27.18 -1.34 13.40
CA GLU A 131 -26.68 -1.84 12.13
C GLU A 131 -25.29 -2.48 12.32
N ARG A 132 -24.94 -3.40 11.41
CA ARG A 132 -23.62 -4.03 11.36
C ARG A 132 -22.50 -2.99 11.23
N VAL A 133 -21.43 -3.19 11.98
CA VAL A 133 -20.30 -2.27 12.03
C VAL A 133 -19.18 -2.74 11.13
N GLU A 134 -18.61 -1.82 10.35
CA GLU A 134 -17.40 -2.06 9.57
C GLU A 134 -16.17 -2.08 10.48
N LEU A 135 -15.43 -3.20 10.47
CA LEU A 135 -14.30 -3.47 11.35
C LEU A 135 -13.11 -4.05 10.58
N TYR A 136 -11.91 -3.73 11.02
CA TYR A 136 -10.72 -4.43 10.56
C TYR A 136 -10.66 -5.86 11.08
N PRO A 137 -10.04 -6.81 10.35
CA PRO A 137 -9.84 -8.17 10.83
C PRO A 137 -9.14 -8.21 12.19
N LEU A 138 -8.17 -7.33 12.42
CA LEU A 138 -7.44 -7.22 13.70
C LEU A 138 -8.35 -6.84 14.87
N GLU A 139 -9.27 -5.91 14.67
CA GLU A 139 -10.22 -5.46 15.72
C GLU A 139 -11.10 -6.61 16.20
N LEU A 140 -11.66 -7.40 15.26
CA LEU A 140 -12.48 -8.56 15.59
C LEU A 140 -11.66 -9.69 16.24
N ALA A 141 -10.46 -9.94 15.72
CA ALA A 141 -9.58 -10.95 16.30
C ALA A 141 -9.17 -10.58 17.74
N THR A 142 -8.88 -9.31 17.98
CA THR A 142 -8.50 -8.79 19.29
C THR A 142 -9.70 -8.80 20.26
N ALA A 143 -10.89 -8.38 19.81
CA ALA A 143 -12.10 -8.41 20.63
C ALA A 143 -12.46 -9.85 21.04
N MET A 144 -12.41 -10.80 20.10
CA MET A 144 -12.64 -12.21 20.41
C MET A 144 -11.60 -12.76 21.37
N ALA A 145 -10.30 -12.49 21.18
CA ALA A 145 -9.25 -12.94 22.06
C ALA A 145 -9.43 -12.37 23.49
N ALA A 146 -9.79 -11.09 23.61
CA ALA A 146 -10.05 -10.46 24.89
C ALA A 146 -11.25 -11.10 25.63
N LEU A 147 -12.38 -11.32 24.93
CA LEU A 147 -13.56 -11.99 25.48
C LEU A 147 -13.24 -13.40 25.99
N LEU A 148 -12.52 -14.21 25.20
CA LEU A 148 -12.11 -15.56 25.60
C LEU A 148 -11.21 -15.53 26.83
N ARG A 149 -10.23 -14.61 26.87
CA ARG A 149 -9.36 -14.43 28.06
C ARG A 149 -10.16 -14.03 29.29
N GLY A 150 -11.15 -13.15 29.15
CA GLY A 150 -12.06 -12.76 30.21
C GLY A 150 -12.88 -13.94 30.76
N GLN A 151 -13.08 -14.98 29.95
CA GLN A 151 -13.77 -16.23 30.32
C GLN A 151 -12.80 -17.34 30.79
N GLY A 152 -11.49 -17.05 30.91
CA GLY A 152 -10.48 -17.99 31.35
C GLY A 152 -9.96 -18.93 30.24
N ILE A 153 -10.18 -18.61 29.00
CA ILE A 153 -9.68 -19.36 27.84
C ILE A 153 -8.47 -18.60 27.27
N ASP A 154 -7.32 -19.25 27.20
CA ASP A 154 -6.12 -18.66 26.63
C ASP A 154 -6.29 -18.49 25.11
N ALA A 155 -6.23 -17.25 24.64
CA ALA A 155 -6.38 -16.90 23.24
C ALA A 155 -5.39 -15.83 22.82
N MET A 156 -4.94 -15.92 21.58
CA MET A 156 -3.97 -15.01 20.96
C MET A 156 -4.48 -14.51 19.61
N VAL A 157 -3.95 -13.40 19.14
CA VAL A 157 -4.12 -12.98 17.74
C VAL A 157 -3.11 -13.73 16.89
N ALA A 158 -3.52 -14.16 15.71
CA ALA A 158 -2.66 -14.79 14.73
C ALA A 158 -2.78 -14.08 13.36
N GLU A 159 -1.66 -13.77 12.75
CA GLU A 159 -1.59 -13.28 11.37
C GLU A 159 -1.62 -14.48 10.43
N VAL A 160 -2.63 -14.55 9.57
CA VAL A 160 -2.72 -15.58 8.53
C VAL A 160 -1.83 -15.18 7.38
N LEU A 161 -0.85 -16.00 7.11
CA LEU A 161 0.12 -15.77 6.06
C LEU A 161 -0.36 -16.34 4.72
N THR A 162 -0.94 -17.55 4.73
CA THR A 162 -1.58 -18.16 3.56
C THR A 162 -2.76 -18.99 4.00
N PHE A 163 -3.83 -18.95 3.21
CA PHE A 163 -4.91 -19.90 3.27
C PHE A 163 -4.59 -21.10 2.37
N GLY A 164 -5.23 -22.26 2.59
CA GLY A 164 -5.08 -23.41 1.73
C GLY A 164 -5.52 -23.15 0.28
N ALA A 165 -5.10 -23.98 -0.66
CA ALA A 165 -5.28 -23.78 -2.10
C ALA A 165 -6.74 -23.51 -2.55
N ASP A 166 -7.72 -24.00 -1.80
CA ASP A 166 -9.15 -23.80 -2.08
C ASP A 166 -9.71 -22.48 -1.49
N GLN A 167 -8.90 -21.77 -0.73
CA GLN A 167 -9.29 -20.52 -0.09
C GLN A 167 -8.47 -19.40 -0.74
N ALA A 168 -9.09 -18.68 -1.68
CA ALA A 168 -8.45 -17.52 -2.28
C ALA A 168 -7.86 -16.62 -1.18
N PRO A 169 -6.65 -16.09 -1.35
CA PRO A 169 -6.09 -15.16 -0.42
C PRO A 169 -7.07 -14.01 -0.24
N THR A 170 -7.52 -13.84 0.98
CA THR A 170 -8.43 -12.77 1.36
C THR A 170 -7.66 -11.57 1.90
N ASP A 171 -6.34 -11.56 1.73
CA ASP A 171 -5.54 -10.38 1.93
C ASP A 171 -5.30 -9.71 0.57
N PRO A 172 -6.13 -8.77 0.19
CA PRO A 172 -5.94 -8.02 -1.03
C PRO A 172 -4.81 -7.00 -0.90
N SER A 173 -4.44 -6.55 0.30
CA SER A 173 -3.51 -5.43 0.44
C SER A 173 -2.07 -5.86 0.64
N GLY A 174 -1.82 -7.03 1.24
CA GLY A 174 -0.46 -7.45 1.65
C GLY A 174 0.23 -6.49 2.63
N MET A 175 -0.36 -5.32 2.87
CA MET A 175 0.17 -4.29 3.76
C MET A 175 -0.42 -4.36 5.17
N LEU A 176 -1.71 -4.68 5.28
CA LEU A 176 -2.42 -4.64 6.55
C LEU A 176 -2.43 -5.97 7.30
N GLY A 177 -2.19 -7.09 6.59
CA GLY A 177 -2.29 -8.42 7.15
C GLY A 177 -3.75 -8.90 7.32
N TYR A 178 -3.93 -10.20 7.46
CA TYR A 178 -5.20 -10.82 7.79
C TYR A 178 -5.10 -11.50 9.15
N PHE A 179 -6.01 -11.21 10.05
CA PHE A 179 -5.91 -11.64 11.45
C PHE A 179 -7.09 -12.50 11.86
N VAL A 180 -6.78 -13.54 12.64
CA VAL A 180 -7.74 -14.47 13.23
C VAL A 180 -7.43 -14.65 14.70
N THR A 181 -8.36 -15.24 15.46
CA THR A 181 -8.14 -15.59 16.86
C THR A 181 -7.68 -17.04 16.95
N ALA A 182 -6.58 -17.27 17.63
CA ALA A 182 -6.08 -18.60 17.99
C ALA A 182 -6.44 -18.90 19.45
N VAL A 183 -7.09 -20.03 19.70
CA VAL A 183 -7.22 -20.60 21.04
C VAL A 183 -6.01 -21.49 21.27
N VAL A 184 -5.33 -21.28 22.40
CA VAL A 184 -4.09 -21.99 22.74
C VAL A 184 -4.27 -22.81 24.02
N GLU A 185 -3.47 -23.86 24.17
CA GLU A 185 -3.43 -24.64 25.38
C GLU A 185 -2.93 -23.79 26.56
N PRO A 186 -3.47 -23.95 27.79
CA PRO A 186 -3.15 -23.10 28.92
C PRO A 186 -1.66 -22.99 29.20
N GLY A 187 -1.16 -21.73 29.19
CA GLY A 187 0.25 -21.42 29.45
C GLY A 187 1.22 -21.83 28.35
N SER A 188 0.74 -22.14 27.17
CA SER A 188 1.52 -22.62 26.02
C SER A 188 1.25 -21.77 24.77
N SER A 189 1.96 -22.05 23.69
CA SER A 189 1.71 -21.54 22.34
C SER A 189 1.16 -22.61 21.41
N GLU A 190 0.79 -23.78 21.93
CA GLU A 190 0.18 -24.85 21.15
C GLU A 190 -1.28 -24.48 20.84
N VAL A 191 -1.61 -24.41 19.55
CA VAL A 191 -2.92 -23.95 19.09
C VAL A 191 -3.87 -25.15 18.96
N SER A 192 -5.01 -25.03 19.62
CA SER A 192 -6.09 -26.02 19.53
C SER A 192 -7.06 -25.70 18.37
N ALA A 193 -7.33 -24.41 18.10
CA ALA A 193 -8.21 -23.99 17.00
C ALA A 193 -7.98 -22.53 16.60
N TYR A 194 -8.36 -22.21 15.35
CA TYR A 194 -8.39 -20.83 14.83
C TYR A 194 -9.82 -20.46 14.47
N TYR A 195 -10.20 -19.21 14.78
CA TYR A 195 -11.53 -18.65 14.52
C TYR A 195 -11.42 -17.38 13.70
N ASP A 196 -12.22 -17.27 12.65
CA ASP A 196 -12.24 -16.12 11.73
C ASP A 196 -13.62 -15.43 11.74
N PRO A 197 -13.94 -14.62 12.75
CA PRO A 197 -15.21 -13.93 12.80
C PRO A 197 -15.37 -12.91 11.67
N TRP A 198 -14.29 -12.27 11.22
CA TRP A 198 -14.35 -11.29 10.13
C TRP A 198 -14.73 -11.95 8.79
N GLY A 199 -14.11 -13.06 8.45
CA GLY A 199 -14.41 -13.82 7.23
C GLY A 199 -15.69 -14.65 7.31
N GLY A 200 -16.34 -14.74 8.47
CA GLY A 200 -17.52 -15.57 8.73
C GLY A 200 -17.20 -17.06 8.78
N ARG A 201 -15.96 -17.41 9.07
CA ARG A 201 -15.48 -18.78 9.22
C ARG A 201 -15.38 -19.12 10.70
N VAL A 202 -16.19 -20.08 11.09
CA VAL A 202 -16.28 -20.47 12.50
C VAL A 202 -14.99 -21.16 12.96
N GLU A 203 -14.40 -21.96 12.07
CA GLU A 203 -13.12 -22.61 12.28
C GLU A 203 -12.34 -22.59 10.98
N VAL A 204 -11.07 -22.25 11.03
CA VAL A 204 -10.19 -22.16 9.86
C VAL A 204 -8.93 -22.98 10.08
N SER A 205 -8.40 -23.50 9.01
CA SER A 205 -7.12 -24.22 8.99
C SER A 205 -6.18 -23.53 8.02
N PRO A 206 -5.55 -22.42 8.44
CA PRO A 206 -4.61 -21.73 7.58
C PRO A 206 -3.41 -22.63 7.29
N SER A 207 -2.91 -22.57 6.06
CA SER A 207 -1.73 -23.34 5.65
C SER A 207 -0.42 -22.77 6.21
N ALA A 208 -0.40 -21.47 6.48
CA ALA A 208 0.67 -20.81 7.21
C ALA A 208 0.11 -19.67 8.06
N VAL A 209 0.57 -19.60 9.30
CA VAL A 209 0.12 -18.63 10.29
C VAL A 209 1.28 -18.23 11.19
N ARG A 210 1.26 -16.98 11.65
CA ARG A 210 2.18 -16.47 12.68
C ARG A 210 1.36 -16.08 13.91
N LEU A 211 1.57 -16.77 15.02
CA LEU A 211 1.05 -16.33 16.33
C LEU A 211 1.73 -15.03 16.71
N LEU A 212 0.94 -14.06 17.15
CA LEU A 212 1.44 -12.76 17.59
C LEU A 212 1.51 -12.71 19.12
N ARG A 213 2.62 -12.23 19.63
CA ARG A 213 2.69 -11.73 21.01
C ARG A 213 1.77 -10.52 21.13
N ASP A 214 1.32 -10.21 22.33
CA ASP A 214 0.44 -9.06 22.55
C ASP A 214 1.12 -7.75 22.11
N THR A 215 2.43 -7.62 22.29
CA THR A 215 3.21 -6.49 21.77
C THR A 215 3.23 -6.43 20.24
N GLU A 216 3.33 -7.56 19.57
CA GLU A 216 3.29 -7.65 18.10
C GLU A 216 1.90 -7.31 17.55
N ALA A 217 0.82 -7.70 18.25
CA ALA A 217 -0.54 -7.29 17.90
C ALA A 217 -0.74 -5.76 18.03
N ILE A 218 -0.14 -5.14 19.05
CA ILE A 218 -0.10 -3.67 19.19
C ILE A 218 0.70 -3.06 18.01
N GLY A 219 1.82 -3.66 17.64
CA GLY A 219 2.59 -3.26 16.47
C GLY A 219 1.76 -3.30 15.18
N ALA A 220 0.99 -4.37 14.99
CA ALA A 220 0.07 -4.48 13.86
C ALA A 220 -1.00 -3.38 13.85
N ALA A 221 -1.59 -3.05 15.01
CA ALA A 221 -2.56 -1.96 15.13
C ALA A 221 -1.97 -0.60 14.76
N LEU A 222 -0.75 -0.31 15.24
CA LEU A 222 -0.03 0.91 14.88
C LEU A 222 0.29 0.96 13.38
N GLY A 223 0.65 -0.16 12.77
CA GLY A 223 0.89 -0.26 11.32
C GLY A 223 -0.37 0.02 10.50
N ILE A 224 -1.51 -0.56 10.89
CA ILE A 224 -2.80 -0.30 10.25
C ILE A 224 -3.18 1.17 10.39
N GLU A 225 -3.04 1.74 11.59
CA GLU A 225 -3.36 3.15 11.82
C GLU A 225 -2.45 4.10 11.04
N ALA A 226 -1.15 3.79 10.95
CA ALA A 226 -0.20 4.56 10.15
C ALA A 226 -0.59 4.54 8.65
N THR A 227 -0.93 3.35 8.13
CA THR A 227 -1.41 3.19 6.75
C THR A 227 -2.70 3.98 6.52
N ARG A 228 -3.66 3.88 7.45
CA ARG A 228 -4.92 4.62 7.39
C ARG A 228 -4.73 6.12 7.36
N GLN A 229 -3.91 6.66 8.27
CA GLN A 229 -3.62 8.10 8.31
C GLN A 229 -2.92 8.57 7.05
N PHE A 230 -1.96 7.78 6.59
CA PHE A 230 -1.21 8.09 5.38
C PHE A 230 -2.12 8.08 4.15
N ALA A 231 -2.92 7.03 3.95
CA ALA A 231 -3.86 6.93 2.83
C ALA A 231 -4.85 8.11 2.79
N ARG A 232 -5.40 8.49 3.95
CA ARG A 232 -6.43 9.55 4.01
C ARG A 232 -5.88 10.97 3.88
N SER A 233 -4.71 11.25 4.38
CA SER A 233 -4.19 12.62 4.47
C SER A 233 -2.85 12.84 3.77
N GLY A 234 -2.12 11.77 3.45
CA GLY A 234 -0.74 11.86 2.98
C GLY A 234 0.22 12.36 4.08
N ASP A 235 -0.13 12.24 5.37
CA ASP A 235 0.68 12.75 6.49
C ASP A 235 1.78 11.76 6.88
N GLY A 236 2.82 11.66 6.07
CA GLY A 236 4.00 10.82 6.35
C GLY A 236 4.74 11.23 7.62
N ALA A 237 4.67 12.51 8.01
CA ALA A 237 5.31 12.98 9.24
C ALA A 237 4.66 12.37 10.51
N LYS A 238 3.36 12.08 10.48
CA LYS A 238 2.67 11.36 11.55
C LYS A 238 2.79 9.85 11.40
N ALA A 239 2.70 9.34 10.19
CA ALA A 239 2.75 7.90 9.93
C ALA A 239 4.12 7.30 10.28
N LEU A 240 5.23 7.96 9.93
CA LEU A 240 6.57 7.42 10.11
C LEU A 240 6.91 7.05 11.57
N PRO A 241 6.73 7.93 12.58
CA PRO A 241 6.99 7.56 13.98
C PRO A 241 6.13 6.38 14.48
N MET A 242 4.90 6.26 13.97
CA MET A 242 4.01 5.16 14.33
C MET A 242 4.53 3.83 13.80
N VAL A 243 4.96 3.80 12.54
CA VAL A 243 5.55 2.60 11.92
C VAL A 243 6.88 2.22 12.59
N GLU A 244 7.72 3.20 12.92
CA GLU A 244 8.97 2.95 13.66
C GLU A 244 8.69 2.35 15.06
N THR A 245 7.66 2.84 15.76
CA THR A 245 7.19 2.26 17.01
C THR A 245 6.65 0.84 16.79
N ALA A 246 5.86 0.63 15.74
CA ALA A 246 5.34 -0.69 15.39
C ALA A 246 6.47 -1.70 15.12
N LEU A 247 7.50 -1.31 14.38
CA LEU A 247 8.68 -2.14 14.12
C LEU A 247 9.52 -2.41 15.36
N THR A 248 9.50 -1.54 16.37
CA THR A 248 10.11 -1.83 17.67
C THR A 248 9.37 -2.95 18.40
N LEU A 249 8.04 -2.98 18.28
CA LEU A 249 7.18 -4.01 18.89
C LEU A 249 7.19 -5.33 18.11
N ASP A 250 7.39 -5.28 16.80
CA ASP A 250 7.41 -6.43 15.90
C ASP A 250 8.46 -6.27 14.78
N ALA A 251 9.72 -6.41 15.14
CA ALA A 251 10.85 -6.24 14.22
C ALA A 251 10.90 -7.28 13.07
N VAL A 252 10.19 -8.39 13.22
CA VAL A 252 10.16 -9.49 12.26
C VAL A 252 8.90 -9.50 11.39
N SER A 253 8.08 -8.46 11.47
CA SER A 253 6.89 -8.33 10.63
C SER A 253 7.25 -7.92 9.20
N PRO A 254 7.03 -8.77 8.19
CA PRO A 254 7.22 -8.37 6.81
C PRO A 254 6.21 -7.31 6.37
N SER A 255 4.98 -7.35 6.89
CA SER A 255 3.93 -6.37 6.59
C SER A 255 4.28 -4.97 7.09
N LEU A 256 4.79 -4.83 8.32
CA LEU A 256 5.24 -3.53 8.84
C LEU A 256 6.41 -2.94 8.06
N ARG A 257 7.30 -3.78 7.52
CA ARG A 257 8.37 -3.30 6.64
C ARG A 257 7.85 -2.75 5.32
N VAL A 258 6.81 -3.36 4.76
CA VAL A 258 6.12 -2.82 3.58
C VAL A 258 5.50 -1.46 3.89
N VAL A 259 4.80 -1.33 5.02
CA VAL A 259 4.24 -0.04 5.46
C VAL A 259 5.35 0.99 5.67
N HIS A 260 6.48 0.61 6.28
CA HIS A 260 7.61 1.51 6.48
C HIS A 260 8.20 1.97 5.15
N ALA A 261 8.43 1.06 4.22
CA ALA A 261 8.86 1.38 2.87
C ALA A 261 7.93 2.39 2.19
N THR A 262 6.62 2.13 2.30
CA THR A 262 5.56 2.98 1.77
C THR A 262 5.69 4.42 2.26
N VAL A 263 5.78 4.60 3.57
CA VAL A 263 5.88 5.93 4.19
C VAL A 263 7.23 6.61 3.89
N LEU A 264 8.34 5.84 3.84
CA LEU A 264 9.67 6.36 3.50
C LEU A 264 9.74 6.93 2.09
N VAL A 265 9.08 6.30 1.16
CA VAL A 265 9.01 6.76 -0.22
C VAL A 265 8.45 8.16 -0.32
N ASP A 266 7.40 8.47 0.41
CA ASP A 266 6.77 9.78 0.46
C ASP A 266 7.71 10.89 0.99
N SER A 267 8.58 10.55 1.93
CA SER A 267 9.60 11.47 2.44
C SER A 267 10.86 11.56 1.55
N GLY A 268 10.83 10.99 0.34
CA GLY A 268 11.96 10.98 -0.59
C GLY A 268 13.01 9.90 -0.29
N GLY A 269 12.73 9.01 0.66
CA GLY A 269 13.62 7.92 1.09
C GLY A 269 13.56 6.67 0.20
N VAL A 270 13.51 6.81 -1.13
CA VAL A 270 13.40 5.66 -2.07
C VAL A 270 14.49 4.61 -1.85
N PRO A 271 15.78 4.92 -1.66
CA PRO A 271 16.78 3.90 -1.39
C PRO A 271 16.51 3.10 -0.11
N GLN A 272 16.04 3.77 0.95
CA GLN A 272 15.68 3.13 2.21
C GLN A 272 14.42 2.27 2.06
N ALA A 273 13.43 2.74 1.29
CA ALA A 273 12.22 1.98 0.98
C ALA A 273 12.55 0.66 0.25
N ILE A 274 13.48 0.69 -0.72
CA ILE A 274 13.95 -0.54 -1.39
C ILE A 274 14.57 -1.50 -0.38
N GLN A 275 15.41 -1.03 0.53
CA GLN A 275 16.03 -1.87 1.57
C GLN A 275 14.98 -2.50 2.50
N GLU A 276 13.95 -1.74 2.89
CA GLU A 276 12.87 -2.29 3.72
C GLU A 276 12.05 -3.34 2.99
N LEU A 277 11.76 -3.14 1.69
CA LEU A 277 11.09 -4.17 0.88
C LEU A 277 11.96 -5.41 0.65
N GLU A 278 13.27 -5.24 0.41
CA GLU A 278 14.20 -6.37 0.34
C GLU A 278 14.21 -7.15 1.66
N ALA A 279 14.26 -6.46 2.79
CA ALA A 279 14.19 -7.09 4.11
C ALA A 279 12.83 -7.78 4.35
N ALA A 280 11.73 -7.19 3.90
CA ALA A 280 10.40 -7.81 3.96
C ALA A 280 10.34 -9.11 3.15
N ILE A 281 10.91 -9.11 1.94
CA ILE A 281 11.01 -10.30 1.06
C ILE A 281 11.90 -11.36 1.68
N GLN A 282 13.03 -10.98 2.31
CA GLN A 282 13.89 -11.93 3.02
C GLN A 282 13.19 -12.60 4.20
N LEU A 283 12.35 -11.86 4.92
CA LEU A 283 11.54 -12.42 6.02
C LEU A 283 10.44 -13.33 5.47
N ARG A 284 9.87 -12.97 4.35
CA ARG A 284 8.84 -13.72 3.68
C ARG A 284 8.75 -13.35 2.19
N ASP A 285 9.15 -14.27 1.34
CA ASP A 285 9.01 -14.14 -0.11
C ASP A 285 7.61 -14.65 -0.53
N ASP A 286 6.72 -13.71 -0.82
CA ASP A 286 5.37 -14.01 -1.31
C ASP A 286 4.89 -12.98 -2.34
N ALA A 287 3.78 -13.31 -2.97
CA ALA A 287 3.18 -12.52 -4.03
C ALA A 287 2.92 -11.06 -3.63
N ALA A 288 2.47 -10.80 -2.39
CA ALA A 288 2.14 -9.46 -1.93
C ALA A 288 3.39 -8.56 -1.81
N ARG A 289 4.49 -9.09 -1.27
CA ARG A 289 5.74 -8.33 -1.12
C ARG A 289 6.45 -8.12 -2.45
N GLN A 290 6.42 -9.12 -3.31
CA GLN A 290 6.93 -8.98 -4.68
C GLN A 290 6.12 -7.94 -5.47
N LEU A 291 4.78 -7.92 -5.29
CA LEU A 291 3.94 -6.90 -5.91
C LEU A 291 4.28 -5.49 -5.39
N SER A 292 4.48 -5.33 -4.08
CA SER A 292 4.89 -4.05 -3.49
C SER A 292 6.24 -3.57 -4.06
N MET A 293 7.19 -4.48 -4.28
CA MET A 293 8.44 -4.14 -4.96
C MET A 293 8.21 -3.70 -6.41
N ALA A 294 7.33 -4.39 -7.14
CA ALA A 294 7.00 -4.02 -8.51
C ALA A 294 6.33 -2.64 -8.58
N GLN A 295 5.44 -2.33 -7.66
CA GLN A 295 4.79 -1.01 -7.54
C GLN A 295 5.83 0.09 -7.26
N LEU A 296 6.80 -0.15 -6.37
CA LEU A 296 7.90 0.80 -6.14
C LEU A 296 8.75 1.01 -7.40
N ILE A 297 9.04 -0.05 -8.17
CA ILE A 297 9.75 0.08 -9.44
C ILE A 297 8.92 0.85 -10.46
N LEU A 298 7.59 0.65 -10.49
CA LEU A 298 6.67 1.40 -11.34
C LEU A 298 6.68 2.90 -11.00
N ALA A 299 6.62 3.23 -9.71
CA ALA A 299 6.76 4.62 -9.25
C ALA A 299 8.10 5.23 -9.64
N GLN A 300 9.19 4.48 -9.49
CA GLN A 300 10.51 4.91 -9.94
C GLN A 300 10.54 5.17 -11.45
N ALA A 301 9.87 4.34 -12.26
CA ALA A 301 9.74 4.56 -13.70
C ALA A 301 9.06 5.90 -14.00
N GLY A 302 8.00 6.23 -13.28
CA GLY A 302 7.32 7.52 -13.35
C GLY A 302 8.27 8.69 -13.06
N MET A 303 9.09 8.58 -12.03
CA MET A 303 10.08 9.60 -11.67
C MET A 303 11.14 9.78 -12.76
N LEU A 304 11.63 8.69 -13.32
CA LEU A 304 12.64 8.73 -14.40
C LEU A 304 12.09 9.38 -15.65
N ALA A 305 10.88 9.02 -16.07
CA ALA A 305 10.21 9.69 -17.20
C ALA A 305 10.07 11.18 -16.95
N ALA A 306 9.74 11.54 -15.71
CA ALA A 306 9.63 12.90 -15.24
C ALA A 306 10.90 13.71 -15.37
N ASN A 307 12.00 13.10 -15.09
CA ASN A 307 13.29 13.73 -15.14
C ASN A 307 13.86 13.80 -16.57
N GLY A 308 13.11 13.35 -17.58
CA GLY A 308 13.57 13.30 -18.98
C GLY A 308 14.49 12.12 -19.27
N GLU A 309 14.35 11.04 -18.55
CA GLU A 309 15.10 9.79 -18.71
C GLU A 309 14.23 8.63 -19.26
N PRO A 310 13.62 8.77 -20.47
CA PRO A 310 12.62 7.83 -20.96
C PRO A 310 13.15 6.41 -21.14
N ALA A 311 14.40 6.22 -21.55
CA ALA A 311 14.99 4.90 -21.70
C ALA A 311 15.16 4.17 -20.34
N ALA A 312 15.49 4.91 -19.29
CA ALA A 312 15.59 4.37 -17.94
C ALA A 312 14.18 4.03 -17.39
N ALA A 313 13.19 4.87 -17.68
CA ALA A 313 11.80 4.62 -17.32
C ALA A 313 11.26 3.35 -18.01
N GLU A 314 11.50 3.17 -19.31
CA GLU A 314 11.10 1.96 -20.03
C GLU A 314 11.77 0.70 -19.47
N ALA A 315 13.05 0.77 -19.12
CA ALA A 315 13.75 -0.34 -18.49
C ALA A 315 13.15 -0.69 -17.10
N ALA A 316 12.76 0.30 -16.33
CA ALA A 316 12.07 0.10 -15.05
C ALA A 316 10.69 -0.52 -15.23
N LEU A 317 9.89 -0.04 -16.20
CA LEU A 317 8.59 -0.65 -16.57
C LEU A 317 8.75 -2.12 -16.99
N ALA A 318 9.78 -2.44 -17.80
CA ALA A 318 10.05 -3.82 -18.20
C ALA A 318 10.41 -4.70 -16.99
N LYS A 319 11.18 -4.17 -16.03
CA LYS A 319 11.50 -4.88 -14.78
C LYS A 319 10.26 -5.10 -13.93
N ALA A 320 9.41 -4.08 -13.74
CA ALA A 320 8.15 -4.21 -13.01
C ALA A 320 7.26 -5.27 -13.66
N ASN A 321 7.13 -5.25 -14.99
CA ASN A 321 6.36 -6.24 -15.75
C ASN A 321 6.82 -7.68 -15.46
N GLN A 322 8.14 -7.93 -15.45
CA GLN A 322 8.68 -9.27 -15.14
C GLN A 322 8.31 -9.73 -13.73
N VAL A 323 8.41 -8.83 -12.74
CA VAL A 323 8.07 -9.16 -11.35
C VAL A 323 6.57 -9.46 -11.22
N VAL A 324 5.70 -8.62 -11.79
CA VAL A 324 4.25 -8.83 -11.73
C VAL A 324 3.81 -10.09 -12.46
N ALA A 325 4.42 -10.41 -13.62
CA ALA A 325 4.14 -11.65 -14.32
C ALA A 325 4.47 -12.88 -13.47
N ALA A 326 5.59 -12.89 -12.76
CA ALA A 326 5.95 -13.95 -11.83
C ALA A 326 4.98 -14.05 -10.63
N VAL A 327 4.48 -12.90 -10.12
CA VAL A 327 3.44 -12.86 -9.08
C VAL A 327 2.14 -13.51 -9.58
N ILE A 328 1.72 -13.21 -10.81
CA ILE A 328 0.51 -13.79 -11.40
C ILE A 328 0.66 -15.30 -11.63
N GLU A 329 1.86 -15.77 -12.06
CA GLU A 329 2.12 -17.20 -12.17
C GLU A 329 1.95 -17.94 -10.83
N GLN A 330 2.41 -17.34 -9.74
CA GLN A 330 2.27 -17.90 -8.38
C GLN A 330 0.85 -17.76 -7.82
N SER A 331 0.16 -16.67 -8.16
CA SER A 331 -1.13 -16.30 -7.60
C SER A 331 -2.07 -15.76 -8.69
N PRO A 332 -2.62 -16.63 -9.56
CA PRO A 332 -3.41 -16.21 -10.73
C PRO A 332 -4.72 -15.47 -10.38
N ARG A 333 -5.16 -15.53 -9.13
CA ARG A 333 -6.39 -14.87 -8.65
C ARG A 333 -6.10 -13.62 -7.81
N TYR A 334 -4.88 -13.09 -7.90
CA TYR A 334 -4.52 -11.89 -7.17
C TYR A 334 -4.90 -10.64 -8.01
N GLY A 335 -6.09 -10.09 -7.77
CA GLY A 335 -6.68 -9.00 -8.58
C GLY A 335 -5.80 -7.76 -8.65
N ARG A 336 -5.10 -7.39 -7.56
CA ARG A 336 -4.15 -6.27 -7.55
C ARG A 336 -2.96 -6.48 -8.49
N ALA A 337 -2.47 -7.71 -8.63
CA ALA A 337 -1.38 -7.99 -9.57
C ALA A 337 -1.82 -7.75 -11.01
N HIS A 338 -3.04 -8.17 -11.37
CA HIS A 338 -3.62 -7.88 -12.67
C HIS A 338 -3.83 -6.39 -12.89
N LEU A 339 -4.30 -5.65 -11.88
CA LEU A 339 -4.44 -4.20 -11.94
C LEU A 339 -3.09 -3.50 -12.15
N THR A 340 -2.06 -3.91 -11.41
CA THR A 340 -0.71 -3.37 -11.57
C THR A 340 -0.15 -3.67 -12.97
N LEU A 341 -0.39 -4.88 -13.49
CA LEU A 341 0.03 -5.26 -14.84
C LEU A 341 -0.69 -4.41 -15.91
N ALA A 342 -1.99 -4.18 -15.72
CA ALA A 342 -2.76 -3.28 -16.58
C ALA A 342 -2.18 -1.86 -16.60
N THR A 343 -1.81 -1.34 -15.44
CA THR A 343 -1.18 -0.01 -15.32
C THR A 343 0.16 0.05 -16.06
N ILE A 344 0.97 -1.01 -15.95
CA ILE A 344 2.24 -1.13 -16.70
C ILE A 344 1.97 -1.15 -18.20
N HIS A 345 0.99 -1.94 -18.67
CA HIS A 345 0.62 -2.01 -20.09
C HIS A 345 0.09 -0.69 -20.63
N LEU A 346 -0.69 0.06 -19.84
CA LEU A 346 -1.08 1.43 -20.20
C LEU A 346 0.14 2.34 -20.34
N GLY A 347 1.09 2.26 -19.43
CA GLY A 347 2.35 3.02 -19.51
C GLY A 347 3.22 2.66 -20.73
N LEU A 348 3.09 1.45 -21.24
CA LEU A 348 3.75 0.97 -22.47
C LEU A 348 2.89 1.19 -23.74
N ALA A 349 1.72 1.81 -23.63
CA ALA A 349 0.73 1.97 -24.69
C ALA A 349 0.24 0.64 -25.32
N ASP A 350 0.36 -0.48 -24.61
CA ASP A 350 -0.17 -1.78 -25.01
C ASP A 350 -1.62 -1.93 -24.54
N LEU A 351 -2.52 -1.22 -25.22
CA LEU A 351 -3.91 -1.06 -24.84
C LEU A 351 -4.69 -2.40 -24.85
N GLU A 352 -4.31 -3.32 -25.72
CA GLU A 352 -5.00 -4.62 -25.79
C GLU A 352 -4.68 -5.49 -24.55
N ARG A 353 -3.43 -5.56 -24.14
CA ARG A 353 -3.07 -6.27 -22.91
C ARG A 353 -3.61 -5.57 -21.67
N ALA A 354 -3.55 -4.23 -21.62
CA ALA A 354 -4.15 -3.47 -20.54
C ALA A 354 -5.64 -3.81 -20.35
N ARG A 355 -6.41 -3.92 -21.43
CA ARG A 355 -7.84 -4.28 -21.40
C ARG A 355 -8.06 -5.68 -20.80
N ILE A 356 -7.29 -6.67 -21.25
CA ILE A 356 -7.41 -8.04 -20.77
C ILE A 356 -7.17 -8.13 -19.25
N GLU A 357 -6.11 -7.45 -18.78
CA GLU A 357 -5.76 -7.43 -17.37
C GLU A 357 -6.80 -6.68 -16.53
N LEU A 358 -7.36 -5.58 -17.04
CA LEU A 358 -8.44 -4.84 -16.38
C LEU A 358 -9.73 -5.66 -16.29
N GLU A 359 -10.09 -6.43 -17.31
CA GLU A 359 -11.23 -7.35 -17.27
C GLU A 359 -11.04 -8.40 -16.19
N THR A 360 -9.86 -9.02 -16.14
CA THR A 360 -9.51 -10.00 -15.10
C THR A 360 -9.54 -9.38 -13.70
N ALA A 361 -8.95 -8.21 -13.53
CA ALA A 361 -8.99 -7.49 -12.25
C ALA A 361 -10.43 -7.16 -11.82
N ALA A 362 -11.32 -6.80 -12.77
CA ALA A 362 -12.71 -6.50 -12.47
C ALA A 362 -13.52 -7.73 -12.03
N GLU A 363 -13.18 -8.91 -12.49
CA GLU A 363 -13.78 -10.17 -12.02
C GLU A 363 -13.30 -10.53 -10.61
N LEU A 364 -12.04 -10.25 -10.30
CA LEU A 364 -11.41 -10.63 -9.04
C LEU A 364 -11.65 -9.63 -7.90
N SER A 365 -11.68 -8.32 -8.21
CA SER A 365 -11.75 -7.24 -7.23
C SER A 365 -12.68 -6.11 -7.71
N PRO A 366 -13.99 -6.36 -7.89
CA PRO A 366 -14.93 -5.37 -8.46
C PRO A 366 -15.16 -4.15 -7.57
N ASP A 367 -14.82 -4.23 -6.29
CA ASP A 367 -15.02 -3.17 -5.30
C ASP A 367 -13.78 -2.29 -5.11
N SER A 368 -12.70 -2.53 -5.86
CA SER A 368 -11.49 -1.70 -5.84
C SER A 368 -11.76 -0.34 -6.49
N PRO A 369 -11.62 0.79 -5.76
CA PRO A 369 -11.76 2.12 -6.34
C PRO A 369 -10.72 2.38 -7.43
N MET A 370 -9.49 1.91 -7.22
CA MET A 370 -8.38 2.10 -8.15
C MET A 370 -8.59 1.36 -9.47
N LEU A 371 -9.20 0.16 -9.44
CA LEU A 371 -9.58 -0.53 -10.67
C LEU A 371 -10.40 0.36 -11.61
N TRP A 372 -11.39 1.05 -11.07
CA TRP A 372 -12.26 1.92 -11.87
C TRP A 372 -11.56 3.20 -12.30
N ALA A 373 -10.60 3.68 -11.52
CA ALA A 373 -9.76 4.81 -11.91
C ALA A 373 -8.84 4.44 -13.08
N VAL A 374 -8.21 3.25 -13.06
CA VAL A 374 -7.38 2.76 -14.18
C VAL A 374 -8.23 2.46 -15.42
N TRP A 375 -9.44 1.92 -15.25
CA TRP A 375 -10.41 1.80 -16.34
C TRP A 375 -10.75 3.16 -16.98
N ALA A 376 -10.89 4.21 -16.17
CA ALA A 376 -11.12 5.55 -16.69
C ALA A 376 -9.94 6.04 -17.55
N GLN A 377 -8.71 5.80 -17.09
CA GLN A 377 -7.51 6.12 -17.88
C GLN A 377 -7.45 5.33 -19.18
N TYR A 378 -7.79 4.03 -19.15
CA TYR A 378 -7.88 3.21 -20.35
C TYR A 378 -8.88 3.79 -21.38
N HIS A 379 -10.09 4.17 -20.93
CA HIS A 379 -11.08 4.74 -21.83
C HIS A 379 -10.65 6.10 -22.41
N LEU A 380 -9.90 6.91 -21.66
CA LEU A 380 -9.27 8.11 -22.21
C LEU A 380 -8.24 7.76 -23.30
N ALA A 381 -7.45 6.69 -23.09
CA ALA A 381 -6.42 6.27 -24.04
C ALA A 381 -7.00 5.78 -25.38
N ILE A 382 -8.25 5.32 -25.39
CA ILE A 382 -8.97 4.89 -26.60
C ILE A 382 -10.00 5.91 -27.11
N ASP A 383 -9.91 7.16 -26.61
CA ASP A 383 -10.77 8.28 -27.00
C ASP A 383 -12.27 8.07 -26.72
N GLU A 384 -12.58 7.47 -25.57
CA GLU A 384 -13.94 7.23 -25.08
C GLU A 384 -14.24 8.07 -23.81
N PRO A 385 -14.40 9.40 -23.93
CA PRO A 385 -14.49 10.31 -22.78
C PRO A 385 -15.70 10.04 -21.88
N ASP A 386 -16.86 9.69 -22.43
CA ASP A 386 -18.08 9.40 -21.64
C ASP A 386 -17.89 8.15 -20.78
N ALA A 387 -17.26 7.12 -21.32
CA ALA A 387 -16.94 5.91 -20.58
C ALA A 387 -15.91 6.18 -19.47
N ALA A 388 -14.90 7.00 -19.76
CA ALA A 388 -13.89 7.41 -18.77
C ALA A 388 -14.55 8.14 -17.58
N ALA A 389 -15.42 9.11 -17.85
CA ALA A 389 -16.16 9.84 -16.81
C ALA A 389 -17.02 8.91 -15.96
N LEU A 390 -17.72 7.94 -16.59
CA LEU A 390 -18.54 6.96 -15.88
C LEU A 390 -17.71 6.08 -14.94
N LYS A 391 -16.55 5.58 -15.40
CA LYS A 391 -15.67 4.75 -14.58
C LYS A 391 -15.06 5.54 -13.43
N MET A 392 -14.62 6.77 -13.65
CA MET A 392 -14.10 7.64 -12.60
C MET A 392 -15.16 7.96 -11.54
N ASN A 393 -16.40 8.24 -11.93
CA ASN A 393 -17.49 8.44 -10.99
C ASN A 393 -17.76 7.19 -10.12
N ARG A 394 -17.63 5.99 -10.70
CA ARG A 394 -17.71 4.75 -9.93
C ARG A 394 -16.59 4.63 -8.91
N ALA A 395 -15.36 4.95 -9.29
CA ALA A 395 -14.22 4.96 -8.37
C ALA A 395 -14.48 5.91 -7.18
N LEU A 396 -14.89 7.14 -7.45
CA LEU A 396 -15.22 8.14 -6.43
C LEU A 396 -16.42 7.77 -5.54
N THR A 397 -17.34 6.96 -6.04
CA THR A 397 -18.46 6.44 -5.24
C THR A 397 -17.98 5.40 -4.23
N LEU A 398 -17.00 4.58 -4.61
CA LEU A 398 -16.43 3.56 -3.75
C LEU A 398 -15.55 4.15 -2.64
N ASP A 399 -14.76 5.20 -2.94
CA ASP A 399 -13.92 5.89 -1.95
C ASP A 399 -13.93 7.41 -2.15
N PRO A 400 -14.96 8.11 -1.62
CA PRO A 400 -15.15 9.55 -1.87
C PRO A 400 -14.16 10.44 -1.12
N GLU A 401 -13.49 9.94 -0.10
CA GLU A 401 -12.59 10.72 0.76
C GLU A 401 -11.11 10.51 0.46
N ASN A 402 -10.79 9.73 -0.56
CA ASN A 402 -9.43 9.50 -1.03
C ASN A 402 -8.96 10.72 -1.84
N TRP A 403 -8.01 11.47 -1.29
CA TRP A 403 -7.52 12.69 -1.94
C TRP A 403 -6.70 12.39 -3.21
N GLN A 404 -5.97 11.27 -3.26
CA GLN A 404 -5.21 10.87 -4.44
C GLN A 404 -6.15 10.50 -5.59
N LEU A 405 -7.21 9.76 -5.27
CA LEU A 405 -8.26 9.45 -6.24
C LEU A 405 -8.94 10.72 -6.77
N ARG A 406 -9.13 11.74 -5.91
CA ARG A 406 -9.62 13.07 -6.32
C ARG A 406 -8.65 13.78 -7.26
N VAL A 407 -7.34 13.65 -7.04
CA VAL A 407 -6.33 14.18 -7.97
C VAL A 407 -6.40 13.49 -9.33
N GLN A 408 -6.50 12.16 -9.35
CA GLN A 408 -6.68 11.40 -10.59
C GLN A 408 -7.96 11.79 -11.31
N ALA A 409 -9.06 11.96 -10.57
CA ALA A 409 -10.33 12.41 -11.11
C ALA A 409 -10.23 13.79 -11.76
N ALA A 410 -9.51 14.72 -11.13
CA ALA A 410 -9.27 16.04 -11.73
C ALA A 410 -8.54 15.92 -13.09
N GLY A 411 -7.57 14.99 -13.21
CA GLY A 411 -6.89 14.68 -14.46
C GLY A 411 -7.82 14.08 -15.52
N VAL A 412 -8.59 13.06 -15.14
CA VAL A 412 -9.53 12.37 -16.04
C VAL A 412 -10.61 13.34 -16.52
N PHE A 413 -11.28 14.08 -15.64
CA PHE A 413 -12.34 15.02 -16.04
C PHE A 413 -11.82 16.14 -16.91
N ARG A 414 -10.57 16.58 -16.72
CA ARG A 414 -9.92 17.50 -17.66
C ARG A 414 -9.71 16.85 -19.01
N GLY A 415 -9.25 15.60 -19.06
CA GLY A 415 -9.07 14.84 -20.31
C GLY A 415 -10.37 14.69 -21.10
N VAL A 416 -11.50 14.51 -20.43
CA VAL A 416 -12.83 14.46 -21.07
C VAL A 416 -13.40 15.84 -21.40
N GLY A 417 -12.71 16.94 -21.05
CA GLY A 417 -13.15 18.32 -21.31
C GLY A 417 -14.14 18.89 -20.28
N ASP A 418 -14.43 18.17 -19.19
CA ASP A 418 -15.27 18.65 -18.08
C ASP A 418 -14.43 19.47 -17.06
N ALA A 419 -14.24 20.75 -17.40
CA ALA A 419 -13.46 21.67 -16.57
C ALA A 419 -14.07 21.93 -15.19
N GLU A 420 -15.41 21.82 -15.05
CA GLU A 420 -16.11 22.03 -13.78
C GLU A 420 -15.86 20.84 -12.83
N ALA A 421 -16.06 19.61 -13.31
CA ALA A 421 -15.77 18.42 -12.52
C ALA A 421 -14.29 18.30 -12.19
N ALA A 422 -13.38 18.64 -13.11
CA ALA A 422 -11.94 18.66 -12.86
C ALA A 422 -11.58 19.63 -11.73
N ARG A 423 -12.11 20.86 -11.75
CA ARG A 423 -11.88 21.85 -10.70
C ARG A 423 -12.46 21.39 -9.36
N HIS A 424 -13.69 20.89 -9.35
CA HIS A 424 -14.33 20.40 -8.12
C HIS A 424 -13.49 19.30 -7.45
N ASN A 425 -13.02 18.32 -8.21
CA ASN A 425 -12.20 17.25 -7.64
C ASN A 425 -10.82 17.77 -7.17
N ALA A 426 -10.22 18.74 -7.85
CA ALA A 426 -8.99 19.39 -7.38
C ALA A 426 -9.20 20.13 -6.05
N GLU A 427 -10.32 20.85 -5.88
CA GLU A 427 -10.68 21.54 -4.64
C GLU A 427 -10.92 20.54 -3.50
N GLU A 428 -11.62 19.43 -3.77
CA GLU A 428 -11.84 18.37 -2.79
C GLU A 428 -10.53 17.68 -2.39
N ALA A 429 -9.63 17.40 -3.33
CA ALA A 429 -8.30 16.88 -3.00
C ALA A 429 -7.55 17.80 -2.03
N LEU A 430 -7.56 19.11 -2.30
CA LEU A 430 -6.94 20.13 -1.42
C LEU A 430 -7.62 20.22 -0.05
N ARG A 431 -8.90 19.92 0.05
CA ARG A 431 -9.62 19.87 1.32
C ARG A 431 -9.22 18.68 2.17
N LEU A 432 -9.05 17.52 1.52
CA LEU A 432 -8.77 16.24 2.16
C LEU A 432 -7.29 16.09 2.58
N VAL A 433 -6.37 16.58 1.75
CA VAL A 433 -4.94 16.42 2.01
C VAL A 433 -4.48 17.16 3.27
N ALA A 434 -3.43 16.68 3.91
CA ALA A 434 -2.83 17.29 5.08
C ALA A 434 -2.41 18.76 4.84
N PRO A 435 -2.57 19.66 5.83
CA PRO A 435 -2.36 21.09 5.65
C PRO A 435 -0.97 21.49 5.15
N ASP A 436 0.08 20.80 5.58
CA ASP A 436 1.47 21.01 5.19
C ASP A 436 1.74 20.71 3.70
N ARG A 437 0.92 19.85 3.09
CA ARG A 437 1.02 19.47 1.68
C ARG A 437 0.16 20.29 0.74
N ARG A 438 -0.79 21.06 1.26
CA ARG A 438 -1.76 21.82 0.43
C ARG A 438 -1.09 22.75 -0.57
N SER A 439 -0.02 23.43 -0.17
CA SER A 439 0.70 24.35 -1.07
C SER A 439 1.37 23.63 -2.22
N LYS A 440 1.98 22.47 -1.96
CA LYS A 440 2.63 21.64 -2.97
C LYS A 440 1.60 21.05 -3.93
N LEU A 441 0.54 20.44 -3.36
CA LEU A 441 -0.56 19.89 -4.17
C LEU A 441 -1.23 20.97 -5.01
N LYS A 442 -1.45 22.18 -4.45
CA LYS A 442 -2.01 23.29 -5.21
C LYS A 442 -1.13 23.68 -6.38
N SER A 443 0.19 23.81 -6.17
CA SER A 443 1.13 24.12 -7.26
C SER A 443 1.10 23.07 -8.37
N PHE A 444 1.00 21.80 -8.01
CA PHE A 444 0.86 20.71 -8.97
C PHE A 444 -0.46 20.79 -9.76
N LEU A 445 -1.59 20.98 -9.09
CA LEU A 445 -2.89 21.11 -9.73
C LEU A 445 -2.96 22.36 -10.65
N ASP A 446 -2.36 23.47 -10.23
CA ASP A 446 -2.25 24.69 -11.03
C ASP A 446 -1.37 24.46 -12.29
N GLN A 447 -0.28 23.69 -12.16
CA GLN A 447 0.56 23.30 -13.29
C GLN A 447 -0.20 22.38 -14.26
N MET A 448 -0.90 21.39 -13.74
CA MET A 448 -1.80 20.54 -14.51
C MET A 448 -2.84 21.37 -15.27
N ALA A 449 -3.44 22.36 -14.65
CA ALA A 449 -4.43 23.24 -15.26
C ALA A 449 -3.82 24.14 -16.38
N GLY A 450 -2.57 24.59 -16.19
CA GLY A 450 -1.87 25.48 -17.12
C GLY A 450 -1.20 24.79 -18.31
N SER A 451 -1.02 23.47 -18.27
CA SER A 451 -0.33 22.71 -19.33
C SER A 451 -1.17 22.48 -20.61
N VAL A 452 -2.46 22.77 -20.59
CA VAL A 452 -3.34 22.76 -21.76
C VAL A 452 -3.53 24.20 -22.23
N GLN A 453 -2.68 24.68 -23.13
CA GLN A 453 -3.09 25.77 -24.01
C GLN A 453 -4.25 25.23 -24.86
N PRO A 454 -5.39 25.94 -24.94
CA PRO A 454 -6.41 25.59 -25.91
C PRO A 454 -5.74 25.62 -27.30
N ALA A 455 -5.85 24.52 -28.05
CA ALA A 455 -5.35 24.47 -29.41
C ALA A 455 -5.94 25.67 -30.12
N GLN A 456 -5.09 26.65 -30.49
CA GLN A 456 -5.52 27.72 -31.36
C GLN A 456 -5.97 27.04 -32.65
N PRO A 457 -7.18 27.29 -33.14
CA PRO A 457 -7.60 26.74 -34.40
C PRO A 457 -6.59 27.21 -35.46
N ASP A 458 -5.92 26.26 -36.09
CA ASP A 458 -4.98 26.54 -37.19
C ASP A 458 -5.74 27.28 -38.29
N PRO A 459 -5.38 28.51 -38.62
CA PRO A 459 -6.06 29.26 -39.65
C PRO A 459 -5.89 28.64 -41.05
N ASN A 460 -5.14 27.54 -41.19
CA ASN A 460 -4.91 26.89 -42.47
C ASN A 460 -4.76 25.36 -42.32
N PRO A 461 -5.88 24.59 -42.24
CA PRO A 461 -5.80 23.15 -42.06
C PRO A 461 -5.14 22.51 -43.29
N ALA A 462 -3.94 22.00 -43.13
CA ALA A 462 -3.30 21.15 -44.12
C ALA A 462 -4.08 19.84 -44.28
N PRO A 463 -4.11 19.22 -45.48
CA PRO A 463 -4.89 18.02 -45.73
C PRO A 463 -4.43 16.86 -44.80
N VAL A 464 -5.40 16.17 -44.25
CA VAL A 464 -5.27 15.04 -43.33
C VAL A 464 -4.36 13.98 -43.98
N GLY A 465 -3.12 13.91 -43.48
CA GLY A 465 -2.20 12.78 -43.70
C GLY A 465 -2.41 11.77 -42.56
N GLU A 466 -2.62 10.53 -42.93
CA GLU A 466 -2.68 9.39 -42.01
C GLU A 466 -1.40 9.32 -41.16
N GLY A 467 -1.46 9.69 -39.88
CA GLY A 467 -0.29 9.69 -39.00
C GLY A 467 -0.48 10.24 -37.59
N GLY A 468 -1.70 10.49 -37.13
CA GLY A 468 -1.96 11.20 -35.88
C GLY A 468 -2.40 10.39 -34.66
N ALA A 469 -2.23 9.07 -34.65
CA ALA A 469 -2.68 8.24 -33.51
C ALA A 469 -1.64 8.06 -32.37
N SER A 470 -0.39 8.55 -32.56
CA SER A 470 0.68 8.25 -31.61
C SER A 470 0.82 9.25 -30.43
N ASP A 471 0.41 10.51 -30.63
CA ASP A 471 0.70 11.53 -29.59
C ASP A 471 -0.31 11.55 -28.43
N SER A 472 -1.56 11.13 -28.66
CA SER A 472 -2.55 11.06 -27.59
C SER A 472 -2.37 9.85 -26.67
N ALA A 473 -1.89 8.72 -27.19
CA ALA A 473 -1.59 7.52 -26.41
C ALA A 473 -0.37 7.72 -25.51
N LEU A 474 0.63 8.46 -25.97
CA LEU A 474 1.81 8.84 -25.17
C LEU A 474 1.47 9.77 -24.00
N MET A 475 0.41 10.56 -24.09
CA MET A 475 -0.02 11.46 -23.02
C MET A 475 -0.67 10.75 -21.83
N LEU A 476 -1.20 9.55 -22.04
CA LEU A 476 -1.89 8.77 -20.98
C LEU A 476 -1.00 7.67 -20.39
N GLY A 477 -0.04 7.19 -21.15
CA GLY A 477 1.05 6.35 -20.69
C GLY A 477 2.23 7.14 -20.13
N ASP A 478 2.19 8.48 -20.18
CA ASP A 478 3.20 9.30 -19.55
C ASP A 478 3.01 9.23 -18.02
N PRO A 479 3.94 8.57 -17.31
CA PRO A 479 3.95 8.58 -15.86
C PRO A 479 3.89 10.00 -15.26
N SER A 480 4.15 11.04 -16.08
CA SER A 480 3.97 12.42 -15.65
C SER A 480 2.51 12.81 -15.37
N ASN A 481 1.53 12.11 -15.91
CA ASN A 481 0.13 12.29 -15.57
C ASN A 481 -0.27 11.57 -14.28
N LEU A 482 0.50 10.57 -13.87
CA LEU A 482 0.46 9.96 -12.54
C LEU A 482 1.30 10.77 -11.54
N ARG A 483 1.95 11.85 -11.99
CA ARG A 483 2.78 12.70 -11.16
C ARG A 483 1.95 13.63 -10.31
N LEU A 484 2.10 13.45 -9.09
CA LEU A 484 2.24 14.54 -8.18
C LEU A 484 3.69 15.04 -8.32
N SER A 485 3.90 16.15 -9.02
CA SER A 485 5.19 16.56 -9.58
C SER A 485 6.22 17.12 -8.60
N SER A 486 6.06 16.89 -7.30
CA SER A 486 7.16 17.06 -6.36
C SER A 486 7.72 15.68 -5.98
N PRO A 487 9.00 15.57 -5.63
CA PRO A 487 9.59 14.34 -5.12
C PRO A 487 8.75 13.70 -4.01
N ASP A 488 8.09 14.53 -3.21
CA ASP A 488 7.28 14.11 -2.07
C ASP A 488 5.89 13.59 -2.45
N GLN A 489 5.47 13.74 -3.69
CA GLN A 489 4.13 13.39 -4.17
C GLN A 489 4.10 12.21 -5.13
N LYS A 490 5.26 11.89 -5.71
CA LYS A 490 5.37 10.94 -6.83
C LYS A 490 5.03 9.53 -6.49
N LEU A 491 5.02 9.20 -5.23
CA LEU A 491 4.95 7.84 -4.74
C LEU A 491 3.65 7.53 -4.02
N GLN A 492 2.83 8.55 -3.83
CA GLN A 492 1.57 8.40 -3.13
C GLN A 492 0.51 7.67 -3.94
N LEU A 493 0.67 7.65 -5.27
CA LEU A 493 -0.26 6.96 -6.15
C LEU A 493 -0.11 5.45 -6.10
N ASP A 494 1.10 4.98 -5.76
CA ASP A 494 1.38 3.55 -5.68
C ASP A 494 1.08 2.97 -4.31
N LEU A 495 0.76 3.83 -3.34
CA LEU A 495 0.59 3.44 -1.95
C LEU A 495 -0.86 3.27 -1.52
N ASP A 496 -1.78 3.73 -2.34
CA ASP A 496 -3.22 3.62 -2.08
C ASP A 496 -3.86 2.45 -2.83
N GLU A 497 -3.07 1.74 -3.54
CA GLU A 497 -3.46 0.48 -4.11
C GLU A 497 -3.15 -0.63 -3.08
#